data_d8e086388a311a59e24f4f56dc3203a7
#
_entry.id   d8e086388a311a59e24f4f56dc3203a7
#
_cell.length_a   1.000
_cell.length_b   1.000
_cell.length_c   1.000
_cell.angle_alpha   90.00
_cell.angle_beta   90.00
_cell.angle_gamma   90.00
#
_symmetry.space_group_name_H-M   'P 1'
#
loop_
_entity.id
_entity.type
_entity.pdbx_description
1 polymer ?
#
loop_
_entity_poly.entity_id
_entity_poly.type
_entity_poly.pdbx_seq_one_letter_code
_entity_poly.pdbx_strand_id
1 'polypeptide(L)'
;RIGALERAERLGAAAIFLVLELPGNLQTAFYDVGTSVPTFSIGSEDAALLQRLLTDAATTEPVEIDVQLDVDYIDGLSTSSVRGEVPAASPDAEKIIIVAHRDAYFEGAADNASGVATALELMRYFAQIPKAERKRTVEIIGTPGHHNIARTGFSWLYENRESILDKAVLLINAEPTA
;
A
#
# COMPACT_ATOMS: atom_id res chain seq x y z
N ARG A 1 5.88 -13.97 11.24
CA ARG A 1 6.77 -12.77 11.28
C ARG A 1 6.49 -11.91 12.51
N ILE A 2 5.25 -11.53 12.80
CA ILE A 2 4.87 -10.69 13.96
C ILE A 2 5.42 -11.28 15.27
N GLY A 3 5.22 -12.55 15.53
CA GLY A 3 5.74 -13.19 16.76
C GLY A 3 7.28 -13.19 16.89
N ALA A 4 8.05 -13.08 15.79
CA ALA A 4 9.50 -12.96 15.85
C ALA A 4 9.92 -11.55 16.28
N LEU A 5 9.23 -10.51 15.82
CA LEU A 5 9.48 -9.12 16.20
C LEU A 5 9.16 -8.88 17.67
N GLU A 6 7.99 -9.31 18.12
CA GLU A 6 7.60 -9.26 19.54
C GLU A 6 8.61 -10.02 20.43
N ARG A 7 9.13 -11.13 19.94
CA ARG A 7 10.17 -11.86 20.68
C ARG A 7 11.47 -11.09 20.75
N ALA A 8 11.92 -10.46 19.66
CA ALA A 8 13.13 -9.64 19.63
C ALA A 8 13.00 -8.47 20.61
N GLU A 9 11.86 -7.78 20.60
CA GLU A 9 11.54 -6.70 21.53
C GLU A 9 11.60 -7.17 23.00
N ARG A 10 10.93 -8.28 23.33
CA ARG A 10 10.98 -8.87 24.68
C ARG A 10 12.38 -9.29 25.13
N LEU A 11 13.26 -9.61 24.19
CA LEU A 11 14.65 -9.95 24.46
C LEU A 11 15.56 -8.72 24.55
N GLY A 12 15.02 -7.50 24.42
CA GLY A 12 15.74 -6.24 24.57
C GLY A 12 16.53 -5.83 23.32
N ALA A 13 16.10 -6.22 22.15
CA ALA A 13 16.71 -5.75 20.90
C ALA A 13 16.65 -4.22 20.83
N ALA A 14 17.79 -3.56 20.55
CA ALA A 14 17.88 -2.13 20.37
C ALA A 14 17.48 -1.68 18.96
N ALA A 15 17.62 -2.56 17.97
CA ALA A 15 17.19 -2.39 16.60
C ALA A 15 16.86 -3.75 15.98
N ILE A 16 16.03 -3.75 14.93
CA ILE A 16 15.66 -4.95 14.20
C ILE A 16 15.90 -4.73 12.70
N PHE A 17 16.60 -5.66 12.06
CA PHE A 17 16.79 -5.66 10.63
C PHE A 17 15.96 -6.78 10.00
N LEU A 18 15.00 -6.40 9.17
CA LEU A 18 14.16 -7.32 8.40
C LEU A 18 14.80 -7.57 7.05
N VAL A 19 15.09 -8.82 6.77
CA VAL A 19 15.67 -9.23 5.50
C VAL A 19 14.58 -9.57 4.51
N LEU A 20 14.65 -8.96 3.35
CA LEU A 20 13.84 -9.34 2.21
C LEU A 20 14.62 -10.34 1.36
N GLU A 21 14.19 -11.60 1.34
CA GLU A 21 14.83 -12.67 0.58
C GLU A 21 14.50 -12.58 -0.92
N LEU A 22 14.94 -11.49 -1.56
CA LEU A 22 14.88 -11.28 -3.00
C LEU A 22 16.28 -11.20 -3.58
N PRO A 23 16.47 -11.57 -4.87
CA PRO A 23 17.76 -11.45 -5.55
C PRO A 23 18.26 -10.00 -5.53
N GLY A 24 19.54 -9.84 -5.30
CA GLY A 24 20.19 -8.52 -5.22
C GLY A 24 19.95 -7.84 -3.87
N ASN A 25 20.28 -6.56 -3.81
CA ASN A 25 20.16 -5.74 -2.59
C ASN A 25 18.89 -4.88 -2.58
N LEU A 26 17.78 -5.48 -3.00
CA LEU A 26 16.50 -4.81 -3.08
C LEU A 26 15.95 -4.49 -1.67
N GLN A 27 15.40 -3.31 -1.55
CA GLN A 27 14.71 -2.84 -0.36
C GLN A 27 13.22 -2.68 -0.64
N THR A 28 12.39 -2.89 0.36
CA THR A 28 10.96 -2.60 0.31
C THR A 28 10.54 -1.85 1.56
N ALA A 29 9.46 -1.10 1.45
CA ALA A 29 8.81 -0.56 2.62
C ALA A 29 8.03 -1.68 3.34
N PHE A 30 7.93 -1.55 4.65
CA PHE A 30 7.08 -2.41 5.47
C PHE A 30 5.96 -1.58 6.07
N TYR A 31 4.80 -2.19 6.22
CA TYR A 31 3.77 -1.66 7.09
C TYR A 31 4.28 -1.60 8.53
N ASP A 32 3.67 -0.74 9.33
CA ASP A 32 3.89 -0.76 10.78
C ASP A 32 3.78 -2.20 11.29
N VAL A 33 4.85 -2.67 11.88
CA VAL A 33 4.98 -4.05 12.36
C VAL A 33 4.58 -4.20 13.82
N GLY A 34 4.09 -3.12 14.45
CA GLY A 34 3.57 -3.14 15.81
C GLY A 34 4.64 -3.34 16.88
N THR A 35 5.87 -2.91 16.63
CA THR A 35 6.96 -2.91 17.61
C THR A 35 7.40 -1.49 17.92
N SER A 36 7.80 -1.21 19.16
CA SER A 36 8.42 0.04 19.55
C SER A 36 9.92 0.12 19.23
N VAL A 37 10.52 -0.99 18.81
CA VAL A 37 11.94 -1.07 18.46
C VAL A 37 12.16 -0.55 17.04
N PRO A 38 13.16 0.34 16.80
CA PRO A 38 13.53 0.77 15.47
C PRO A 38 13.75 -0.42 14.54
N THR A 39 12.99 -0.45 13.44
CA THR A 39 12.99 -1.60 12.52
C THR A 39 13.29 -1.13 11.10
N PHE A 40 14.27 -1.75 10.49
CA PHE A 40 14.78 -1.40 9.17
C PHE A 40 14.62 -2.57 8.20
N SER A 41 14.38 -2.28 6.95
CA SER A 41 14.48 -3.27 5.88
C SER A 41 15.87 -3.22 5.26
N ILE A 42 16.48 -4.38 5.06
CA ILE A 42 17.77 -4.52 4.37
C ILE A 42 17.67 -5.57 3.28
N GLY A 43 18.44 -5.38 2.22
CA GLY A 43 18.54 -6.34 1.12
C GLY A 43 19.27 -7.62 1.52
N SER A 44 19.10 -8.65 0.69
CA SER A 44 19.69 -9.98 0.96
C SER A 44 21.22 -10.00 0.93
N GLU A 45 21.86 -9.14 0.12
CA GLU A 45 23.31 -9.04 0.04
C GLU A 45 23.90 -8.41 1.30
N ASP A 46 23.32 -7.32 1.80
CA ASP A 46 23.71 -6.68 3.06
C ASP A 46 23.48 -7.62 4.24
N ALA A 47 22.35 -8.32 4.26
CA ALA A 47 22.07 -9.33 5.27
C ALA A 47 23.11 -10.46 5.27
N ALA A 48 23.51 -10.93 4.10
CA ALA A 48 24.55 -11.96 3.98
C ALA A 48 25.92 -11.45 4.44
N LEU A 49 26.24 -10.17 4.21
CA LEU A 49 27.45 -9.54 4.73
C LEU A 49 27.42 -9.50 6.25
N LEU A 50 26.33 -8.98 6.85
CA LEU A 50 26.17 -8.94 8.30
C LEU A 50 26.27 -10.32 8.95
N GLN A 51 25.65 -11.33 8.34
CA GLN A 51 25.71 -12.71 8.84
C GLN A 51 27.11 -13.27 8.82
N ARG A 52 27.91 -12.99 7.76
CA ARG A 52 29.31 -13.38 7.72
C ARG A 52 30.12 -12.69 8.83
N LEU A 53 29.98 -11.38 8.98
CA LEU A 53 30.67 -10.62 10.02
C LEU A 53 30.35 -11.17 11.42
N LEU A 54 29.08 -11.45 11.70
CA LEU A 54 28.64 -12.04 12.97
C LEU A 54 29.21 -13.44 13.19
N THR A 55 29.31 -14.24 12.13
CA THR A 55 29.89 -15.60 12.21
C THR A 55 31.38 -15.55 12.47
N ASP A 56 32.11 -14.69 11.77
CA ASP A 56 33.55 -14.50 11.92
C ASP A 56 33.88 -13.85 13.29
N ALA A 57 33.07 -12.88 13.71
CA ALA A 57 33.24 -12.18 15.00
C ALA A 57 32.96 -13.08 16.22
N ALA A 58 32.17 -14.15 16.09
CA ALA A 58 31.95 -15.12 17.16
C ALA A 58 33.24 -15.77 17.65
N THR A 59 34.33 -15.59 16.93
CA THR A 59 35.65 -16.11 17.26
C THR A 59 36.65 -15.09 17.82
N THR A 60 36.36 -13.75 17.72
CA THR A 60 37.36 -12.73 18.07
C THR A 60 36.80 -11.51 18.82
N GLU A 61 35.88 -10.75 18.23
CA GLU A 61 35.36 -9.52 18.85
C GLU A 61 33.90 -9.29 18.46
N PRO A 62 33.09 -8.60 19.31
CA PRO A 62 31.71 -8.27 18.95
C PRO A 62 31.63 -7.30 17.77
N VAL A 63 30.66 -7.52 16.89
CA VAL A 63 30.34 -6.59 15.80
C VAL A 63 29.48 -5.47 16.36
N GLU A 64 29.93 -4.24 16.20
CA GLU A 64 29.18 -3.05 16.54
C GLU A 64 28.52 -2.46 15.27
N ILE A 65 27.28 -2.01 15.40
CA ILE A 65 26.54 -1.36 14.33
C ILE A 65 26.03 -0.03 14.87
N ASP A 66 26.41 1.06 14.19
CA ASP A 66 25.81 2.37 14.42
C ASP A 66 24.53 2.50 13.59
N VAL A 67 23.44 2.88 14.29
CA VAL A 67 22.13 3.08 13.68
C VAL A 67 21.65 4.50 14.00
N GLN A 68 21.36 5.27 12.95
CA GLN A 68 20.75 6.57 13.07
C GLN A 68 19.36 6.54 12.44
N LEU A 69 18.35 6.94 13.23
CA LEU A 69 16.97 7.07 12.79
C LEU A 69 16.42 8.43 13.26
N ASP A 70 16.15 9.30 12.31
CA ASP A 70 15.47 10.57 12.55
C ASP A 70 14.02 10.45 12.05
N VAL A 71 13.06 10.62 12.94
CA VAL A 71 11.63 10.49 12.64
C VAL A 71 10.87 11.65 13.26
N ASP A 72 10.11 12.34 12.42
CA ASP A 72 9.15 13.34 12.86
C ASP A 72 7.73 12.77 12.79
N TYR A 73 7.01 12.88 13.90
CA TYR A 73 5.59 12.56 13.94
C TYR A 73 4.78 13.84 13.71
N ILE A 74 4.04 13.86 12.60
CA ILE A 74 3.21 15.00 12.23
C ILE A 74 1.74 14.61 12.36
N ASP A 75 1.08 15.18 13.35
CA ASP A 75 -0.35 14.99 13.58
C ASP A 75 -1.21 15.93 12.74
N GLY A 76 -2.50 15.60 12.63
CA GLY A 76 -3.49 16.45 12.00
C GLY A 76 -3.44 16.48 10.48
N LEU A 77 -2.70 15.60 9.85
CA LEU A 77 -2.72 15.44 8.39
C LEU A 77 -4.07 14.90 7.92
N SER A 78 -4.51 15.37 6.78
CA SER A 78 -5.76 14.92 6.16
C SER A 78 -5.53 14.55 4.69
N THR A 79 -6.36 13.64 4.21
CA THR A 79 -6.40 13.26 2.81
C THR A 79 -7.86 13.03 2.40
N SER A 80 -8.10 12.77 1.13
CA SER A 80 -9.47 12.58 0.61
C SER A 80 -9.53 11.44 -0.39
N SER A 81 -10.66 10.74 -0.45
CA SER A 81 -11.01 9.91 -1.58
C SER A 81 -11.51 10.79 -2.73
N VAL A 82 -11.20 10.39 -3.96
CA VAL A 82 -11.66 11.07 -5.17
C VAL A 82 -12.65 10.17 -5.90
N ARG A 83 -13.78 10.71 -6.29
CA ARG A 83 -14.80 9.99 -7.06
C ARG A 83 -15.04 10.68 -8.41
N GLY A 84 -15.22 9.87 -9.44
CA GLY A 84 -15.63 10.32 -10.76
C GLY A 84 -16.55 9.30 -11.40
N GLU A 85 -17.45 9.74 -12.27
CA GLU A 85 -18.38 8.84 -12.94
C GLU A 85 -18.57 9.15 -14.42
N VAL A 86 -18.85 8.12 -15.18
CA VAL A 86 -19.41 8.16 -16.52
C VAL A 86 -20.86 7.70 -16.40
N PRO A 87 -21.84 8.63 -16.38
CA PRO A 87 -23.22 8.28 -16.08
C PRO A 87 -23.87 7.49 -17.23
N ALA A 88 -24.76 6.56 -16.88
CA ALA A 88 -25.64 5.85 -17.80
C ALA A 88 -26.67 6.77 -18.47
N ALA A 89 -27.42 6.20 -19.42
CA ALA A 89 -28.59 6.87 -20.01
C ALA A 89 -29.66 7.16 -18.95
N SER A 90 -29.95 6.19 -18.09
CA SER A 90 -30.93 6.31 -17.00
C SER A 90 -30.23 6.67 -15.67
N PRO A 91 -30.78 7.59 -14.86
CA PRO A 91 -30.27 7.86 -13.53
C PRO A 91 -30.51 6.69 -12.55
N ASP A 92 -31.43 5.78 -12.89
CA ASP A 92 -31.74 4.60 -12.10
C ASP A 92 -30.95 3.36 -12.50
N ALA A 93 -30.02 3.51 -13.46
CA ALA A 93 -29.21 2.38 -13.93
C ALA A 93 -28.33 1.81 -12.82
N GLU A 94 -28.08 0.51 -12.94
CA GLU A 94 -27.02 -0.16 -12.18
C GLU A 94 -25.65 0.48 -12.43
N LYS A 95 -24.72 0.26 -11.52
CA LYS A 95 -23.36 0.77 -11.66
C LYS A 95 -22.28 -0.29 -11.51
N ILE A 96 -21.16 -0.04 -12.17
CA ILE A 96 -19.89 -0.73 -12.02
C ILE A 96 -18.96 0.22 -11.29
N ILE A 97 -18.34 -0.24 -10.21
CA ILE A 97 -17.39 0.55 -9.42
C ILE A 97 -15.99 0.02 -9.66
N ILE A 98 -15.05 0.90 -9.95
CA ILE A 98 -13.62 0.62 -10.07
C ILE A 98 -12.92 1.36 -8.94
N VAL A 99 -12.25 0.64 -8.06
CA VAL A 99 -11.48 1.19 -6.96
C VAL A 99 -9.99 1.06 -7.27
N ALA A 100 -9.22 2.11 -7.03
CA ALA A 100 -7.76 2.07 -7.07
C ALA A 100 -7.21 2.94 -5.94
N HIS A 101 -6.23 2.46 -5.17
CA HIS A 101 -5.55 3.33 -4.23
C HIS A 101 -4.56 4.26 -4.93
N ARG A 102 -4.36 5.47 -4.38
CA ARG A 102 -3.59 6.56 -4.99
C ARG A 102 -2.29 6.89 -4.29
N ASP A 103 -2.09 6.30 -3.14
CA ASP A 103 -0.84 6.39 -2.41
C ASP A 103 0.13 5.31 -2.88
N ALA A 104 1.39 5.51 -2.59
CA ALA A 104 2.46 4.64 -3.04
C ALA A 104 3.61 4.64 -2.06
N TYR A 105 4.42 3.60 -2.11
CA TYR A 105 5.78 3.63 -1.64
C TYR A 105 6.70 4.05 -2.79
N PHE A 106 7.71 4.87 -2.47
CA PHE A 106 8.69 5.36 -3.45
C PHE A 106 8.00 6.01 -4.67
N GLU A 107 8.41 5.68 -5.87
CA GLU A 107 7.86 6.18 -7.12
C GLU A 107 6.48 5.62 -7.47
N GLY A 108 6.13 4.46 -6.92
CA GLY A 108 4.80 3.85 -7.03
C GLY A 108 4.34 3.52 -8.45
N ALA A 109 5.26 3.29 -9.39
CA ALA A 109 4.92 3.08 -10.80
C ALA A 109 4.02 1.86 -11.01
N ALA A 110 4.38 0.73 -10.40
CA ALA A 110 3.53 -0.46 -10.42
C ALA A 110 2.43 -0.35 -9.36
N ASP A 111 2.79 -0.10 -8.12
CA ASP A 111 1.89 -0.06 -6.96
C ASP A 111 1.72 1.39 -6.42
N ASN A 112 0.68 2.16 -6.86
CA ASN A 112 -0.40 1.66 -7.70
C ASN A 112 -0.72 2.67 -8.83
N ALA A 113 0.28 3.34 -9.39
CA ALA A 113 0.05 4.22 -10.53
C ALA A 113 -0.51 3.45 -11.74
N SER A 114 -0.10 2.17 -11.92
CA SER A 114 -0.62 1.32 -12.98
C SER A 114 -2.12 1.05 -12.83
N GLY A 115 -2.59 0.75 -11.61
CA GLY A 115 -4.02 0.57 -11.33
C GLY A 115 -4.83 1.85 -11.54
N VAL A 116 -4.30 3.00 -11.08
CA VAL A 116 -4.93 4.31 -11.32
C VAL A 116 -5.01 4.61 -12.82
N ALA A 117 -3.92 4.39 -13.57
CA ALA A 117 -3.90 4.61 -15.01
C ALA A 117 -4.92 3.72 -15.74
N THR A 118 -5.00 2.44 -15.35
CA THR A 118 -5.99 1.49 -15.88
C THR A 118 -7.42 1.97 -15.62
N ALA A 119 -7.72 2.40 -14.39
CA ALA A 119 -9.03 2.89 -14.03
C ALA A 119 -9.41 4.16 -14.84
N LEU A 120 -8.48 5.10 -14.99
CA LEU A 120 -8.69 6.32 -15.77
C LEU A 120 -8.89 6.02 -17.27
N GLU A 121 -8.14 5.06 -17.82
CA GLU A 121 -8.28 4.67 -19.22
C GLU A 121 -9.63 3.99 -19.47
N LEU A 122 -10.09 3.14 -18.57
CA LEU A 122 -11.43 2.56 -18.63
C LEU A 122 -12.52 3.66 -18.62
N MET A 123 -12.37 4.66 -17.73
CA MET A 123 -13.29 5.81 -17.72
C MET A 123 -13.29 6.55 -19.06
N ARG A 124 -12.11 6.80 -19.62
CA ARG A 124 -11.96 7.45 -20.91
C ARG A 124 -12.64 6.65 -22.04
N TYR A 125 -12.44 5.33 -22.04
CA TYR A 125 -13.08 4.43 -23.00
C TYR A 125 -14.61 4.50 -22.90
N PHE A 126 -15.17 4.32 -21.72
CA PHE A 126 -16.62 4.34 -21.53
C PHE A 126 -17.23 5.73 -21.78
N ALA A 127 -16.48 6.80 -21.57
CA ALA A 127 -16.95 8.16 -21.89
C ALA A 127 -17.14 8.40 -23.40
N GLN A 128 -16.46 7.63 -24.28
CA GLN A 128 -16.64 7.73 -25.72
C GLN A 128 -17.94 7.11 -26.22
N ILE A 129 -18.54 6.20 -25.44
CA ILE A 129 -19.85 5.64 -25.77
C ILE A 129 -20.91 6.74 -25.63
N PRO A 130 -21.79 6.97 -26.64
CA PRO A 130 -22.88 7.93 -26.51
C PRO A 130 -23.71 7.67 -25.25
N LYS A 131 -24.06 8.72 -24.52
CA LYS A 131 -24.77 8.58 -23.23
C LYS A 131 -26.03 7.72 -23.35
N ALA A 132 -26.78 7.87 -24.44
CA ALA A 132 -28.01 7.11 -24.69
C ALA A 132 -27.81 5.59 -24.81
N GLU A 133 -26.58 5.14 -25.09
CA GLU A 133 -26.24 3.75 -25.25
C GLU A 133 -25.62 3.14 -23.98
N ARG A 134 -25.28 3.96 -22.98
CA ARG A 134 -24.69 3.52 -21.73
C ARG A 134 -25.74 2.85 -20.84
N LYS A 135 -25.65 1.55 -20.70
CA LYS A 135 -26.59 0.75 -19.89
C LYS A 135 -26.32 0.84 -18.41
N ARG A 136 -25.08 1.12 -18.00
CA ARG A 136 -24.62 1.23 -16.60
C ARG A 136 -23.78 2.47 -16.40
N THR A 137 -23.85 3.02 -15.21
CA THR A 137 -22.88 4.03 -14.76
C THR A 137 -21.56 3.33 -14.42
N VAL A 138 -20.45 3.88 -14.89
CA VAL A 138 -19.11 3.46 -14.48
C VAL A 138 -18.58 4.51 -13.51
N GLU A 139 -18.31 4.11 -12.28
CA GLU A 139 -17.78 4.96 -11.22
C GLU A 139 -16.36 4.54 -10.88
N ILE A 140 -15.46 5.51 -10.75
CA ILE A 140 -14.12 5.29 -10.20
C ILE A 140 -14.02 5.90 -8.80
N ILE A 141 -13.35 5.21 -7.89
CA ILE A 141 -13.02 5.69 -6.56
C ILE A 141 -11.52 5.55 -6.34
N GLY A 142 -10.83 6.68 -6.30
CA GLY A 142 -9.42 6.75 -5.92
C GLY A 142 -9.28 6.88 -4.41
N THR A 143 -8.77 5.87 -3.73
CA THR A 143 -8.63 5.85 -2.27
C THR A 143 -7.23 6.24 -1.82
N PRO A 144 -7.07 6.95 -0.71
CA PRO A 144 -5.78 7.21 -0.09
C PRO A 144 -5.44 6.19 0.97
N GLY A 145 -4.18 6.15 1.39
CA GLY A 145 -3.75 5.51 2.64
C GLY A 145 -3.85 4.00 2.65
N HIS A 146 -3.69 3.34 1.50
CA HIS A 146 -3.59 1.88 1.43
C HIS A 146 -2.37 1.37 2.19
N HIS A 147 -1.26 2.11 2.09
CA HIS A 147 -0.01 1.81 2.79
C HIS A 147 0.05 2.39 4.21
N ASN A 148 -1.05 2.91 4.73
CA ASN A 148 -1.16 3.43 6.09
C ASN A 148 -2.21 2.65 6.88
N ILE A 149 -1.82 2.06 8.00
CA ILE A 149 -2.67 1.14 8.78
C ILE A 149 -3.75 1.88 9.57
N ALA A 150 -3.55 3.16 9.93
CA ALA A 150 -4.40 3.84 10.91
C ALA A 150 -5.79 4.21 10.39
N ARG A 151 -5.91 4.79 9.18
CA ARG A 151 -7.19 5.09 8.51
C ARG A 151 -7.01 5.03 7.01
N THR A 152 -7.32 3.90 6.44
CA THR A 152 -7.18 3.65 5.02
C THR A 152 -8.42 4.10 4.26
N GLY A 153 -8.27 4.31 2.95
CA GLY A 153 -9.40 4.51 2.07
C GLY A 153 -10.41 3.36 2.10
N PHE A 154 -9.97 2.15 2.42
CA PHE A 154 -10.84 0.98 2.60
C PHE A 154 -11.72 1.10 3.85
N SER A 155 -11.22 1.65 4.95
CA SER A 155 -12.06 1.93 6.12
C SER A 155 -13.19 2.89 5.76
N TRP A 156 -12.88 3.95 5.00
CA TRP A 156 -13.88 4.89 4.51
C TRP A 156 -14.89 4.22 3.55
N LEU A 157 -14.43 3.36 2.65
CA LEU A 157 -15.32 2.59 1.77
C LEU A 157 -16.27 1.70 2.58
N TYR A 158 -15.75 1.03 3.60
CA TYR A 158 -16.55 0.17 4.47
C TYR A 158 -17.58 0.96 5.28
N GLU A 159 -17.19 2.08 5.86
CA GLU A 159 -18.08 2.96 6.62
C GLU A 159 -19.22 3.53 5.77
N ASN A 160 -18.95 3.79 4.48
CA ASN A 160 -19.91 4.36 3.53
C ASN A 160 -20.50 3.32 2.55
N ARG A 161 -20.29 2.03 2.78
CA ARG A 161 -20.63 0.95 1.84
C ARG A 161 -22.09 0.97 1.37
N GLU A 162 -23.04 1.28 2.25
CA GLU A 162 -24.46 1.29 1.90
C GLU A 162 -24.77 2.29 0.79
N SER A 163 -24.20 3.48 0.86
CA SER A 163 -24.38 4.50 -0.16
C SER A 163 -23.50 4.27 -1.40
N ILE A 164 -22.29 3.75 -1.20
CA ILE A 164 -21.35 3.50 -2.30
C ILE A 164 -21.83 2.32 -3.13
N LEU A 165 -22.27 1.25 -2.49
CA LEU A 165 -22.70 0.03 -3.18
C LEU A 165 -24.17 0.04 -3.63
N ASP A 166 -24.90 1.12 -3.33
CA ASP A 166 -26.26 1.27 -3.86
C ASP A 166 -26.26 1.14 -5.38
N LYS A 167 -27.07 0.22 -5.90
CA LYS A 167 -27.16 -0.15 -7.31
C LYS A 167 -25.86 -0.72 -7.93
N ALA A 168 -24.84 -1.04 -7.13
CA ALA A 168 -23.62 -1.64 -7.64
C ALA A 168 -23.84 -3.13 -7.95
N VAL A 169 -23.52 -3.52 -9.19
CA VAL A 169 -23.56 -4.93 -9.64
C VAL A 169 -22.19 -5.55 -9.77
N LEU A 170 -21.14 -4.73 -9.79
CA LEU A 170 -19.75 -5.17 -9.89
C LEU A 170 -18.85 -4.14 -9.21
N LEU A 171 -17.90 -4.64 -8.43
CA LEU A 171 -16.77 -3.88 -7.90
C LEU A 171 -15.47 -4.53 -8.39
N ILE A 172 -14.61 -3.72 -8.98
CA ILE A 172 -13.29 -4.11 -9.48
C ILE A 172 -12.26 -3.36 -8.65
N ASN A 173 -11.32 -4.08 -8.04
CA ASN A 173 -10.13 -3.50 -7.46
C ASN A 173 -9.01 -3.49 -8.49
N ALA A 174 -8.60 -2.30 -8.93
CA ALA A 174 -7.48 -2.11 -9.85
C ALA A 174 -6.19 -1.98 -9.03
N GLU A 175 -5.62 -3.10 -8.71
CA GLU A 175 -4.36 -3.29 -7.99
C GLU A 175 -3.28 -3.71 -8.98
N PRO A 176 -1.96 -3.61 -8.67
CA PRO A 176 -0.94 -3.55 -9.72
C PRO A 176 -1.25 -4.33 -10.97
N THR A 177 -1.45 -3.60 -12.06
CA THR A 177 -1.83 -4.17 -13.38
C THR A 177 -0.64 -4.28 -14.33
N ALA A 178 0.56 -3.94 -13.86
CA ALA A 178 1.83 -4.00 -14.58
C ALA A 178 2.79 -5.02 -13.92
#